data_d22453a07520e85ac26422ee0206d3ec
#
_entry.id   d22453a07520e85ac26422ee0206d3ec
#
_cell.length_a   1.000
_cell.length_b   1.000
_cell.length_c   1.000
_cell.angle_alpha   90.00
_cell.angle_beta   90.00
_cell.angle_gamma   90.00
#
_symmetry.space_group_name_H-M   'P 1'
#
loop_
_entity.id
_entity.type
_entity.pdbx_description
1 polymer ?
#
loop_
_entity_poly.entity_id
_entity_poly.type
_entity_poly.pdbx_seq_one_letter_code
_entity_poly.pdbx_strand_id
1 'polypeptide(L)'
;MAKKKTTPARSEPADRVFKQCLLEYGMHSLQSKLPNILDGLKSVQRRILLAHPTSDMPKVVSITGKVLDKYHPYGDASISNTIIRMAQPHNIFVTLMYSPSNVGDYGGGEAAAPRYLEICASDLAQFMYFNNIDHSIFEMQPTEVGNGLMEPKFMVPKIPMALVVGGFGIAFGHSSEPGNHCLGDVCDMVIDYIRITRSAAANYKKVNLYKRLAKYMVPDFPIYQLIRNWDTLIQSYRGGDFTTPIHLDGHMEVHPTKIVIRTLPYGVNPRDVWDRIGRAQKLSKPNFVNMNISRVEDYSKESAHCDIIISLKRGINPFDILHTLKGVIWFNKRWTPRYLFLLPNSRVDYVDPVKVLNIWHTERTRCIKAELVSGQHKLLRQMRVWEALIKIGDNIKDVVNLLLNTKSVEKAVPILCKTYGLNKTQAHAILS
;
A
#
# COMPACT_ATOMS: atom_id res chain seq x y z
N MET A 1 -31.82 -52.08 8.21
CA MET A 1 -31.13 -51.14 7.26
C MET A 1 -32.09 -50.03 6.88
N ALA A 2 -31.94 -48.84 7.49
CA ALA A 2 -32.80 -47.69 7.18
C ALA A 2 -32.32 -47.02 5.86
N LYS A 3 -33.18 -46.96 4.85
CA LYS A 3 -32.90 -46.21 3.61
C LYS A 3 -32.76 -44.73 3.93
N LYS A 4 -31.55 -44.19 3.78
CA LYS A 4 -31.33 -42.74 3.75
C LYS A 4 -32.21 -42.14 2.65
N LYS A 5 -33.19 -41.32 3.03
CA LYS A 5 -33.93 -40.45 2.10
C LYS A 5 -32.94 -39.46 1.51
N THR A 6 -32.53 -39.68 0.27
CA THR A 6 -31.80 -38.67 -0.51
C THR A 6 -32.80 -37.56 -0.84
N THR A 7 -32.55 -36.37 -0.26
CA THR A 7 -33.26 -35.14 -0.64
C THR A 7 -33.04 -34.94 -2.14
N PRO A 8 -34.10 -34.73 -2.96
CA PRO A 8 -33.91 -34.51 -4.39
C PRO A 8 -33.06 -33.24 -4.58
N ALA A 9 -32.00 -33.34 -5.39
CA ALA A 9 -31.19 -32.21 -5.81
C ALA A 9 -32.12 -31.15 -6.41
N ARG A 10 -32.17 -29.95 -5.79
CA ARG A 10 -32.88 -28.82 -6.37
C ARG A 10 -32.17 -28.45 -7.66
N SER A 11 -32.77 -28.67 -8.80
CA SER A 11 -32.29 -28.16 -10.09
C SER A 11 -32.59 -26.66 -10.14
N GLU A 12 -31.55 -25.84 -10.10
CA GLU A 12 -31.69 -24.41 -10.40
C GLU A 12 -31.45 -24.15 -11.89
N PRO A 13 -32.14 -23.16 -12.51
CA PRO A 13 -31.87 -22.77 -13.87
C PRO A 13 -30.41 -22.37 -14.09
N ALA A 14 -29.79 -22.86 -15.15
CA ALA A 14 -28.35 -22.64 -15.41
C ALA A 14 -27.98 -21.15 -15.49
N ASP A 15 -28.85 -20.30 -16.03
CA ASP A 15 -28.67 -18.85 -16.13
C ASP A 15 -28.61 -18.20 -14.75
N ARG A 16 -29.40 -18.67 -13.79
CA ARG A 16 -29.37 -18.17 -12.40
C ARG A 16 -28.08 -18.55 -11.71
N VAL A 17 -27.67 -19.82 -11.83
CA VAL A 17 -26.40 -20.28 -11.25
C VAL A 17 -25.23 -19.51 -11.85
N PHE A 18 -25.21 -19.33 -13.19
CA PHE A 18 -24.18 -18.55 -13.86
C PHE A 18 -24.11 -17.09 -13.38
N LYS A 19 -25.26 -16.42 -13.29
CA LYS A 19 -25.32 -15.03 -12.79
C LYS A 19 -24.82 -14.93 -11.35
N GLN A 20 -25.15 -15.86 -10.49
CA GLN A 20 -24.69 -15.90 -9.11
C GLN A 20 -23.17 -16.10 -9.03
N CYS A 21 -22.62 -17.10 -9.72
CA CYS A 21 -21.18 -17.35 -9.77
C CYS A 21 -20.42 -16.15 -10.34
N LEU A 22 -20.95 -15.48 -11.37
CA LEU A 22 -20.34 -14.29 -11.96
C LEU A 22 -20.31 -13.13 -10.96
N LEU A 23 -21.37 -12.96 -10.18
CA LEU A 23 -21.49 -11.92 -9.16
C LEU A 23 -20.51 -12.18 -8.00
N GLU A 24 -20.43 -13.42 -7.52
CA GLU A 24 -19.49 -13.84 -6.48
C GLU A 24 -18.04 -13.65 -6.95
N TYR A 25 -17.70 -14.08 -8.17
CA TYR A 25 -16.37 -13.86 -8.75
C TYR A 25 -16.07 -12.37 -8.91
N GLY A 26 -17.04 -11.58 -9.39
CA GLY A 26 -16.88 -10.13 -9.52
C GLY A 26 -16.60 -9.46 -8.18
N MET A 27 -17.35 -9.78 -7.15
CA MET A 27 -17.16 -9.26 -5.78
C MET A 27 -15.80 -9.65 -5.21
N HIS A 28 -15.41 -10.91 -5.32
CA HIS A 28 -14.09 -11.38 -4.89
C HIS A 28 -12.94 -10.66 -5.65
N SER A 29 -13.09 -10.50 -6.97
CA SER A 29 -12.14 -9.78 -7.82
C SER A 29 -11.97 -8.34 -7.37
N LEU A 30 -13.06 -7.62 -7.08
CA LEU A 30 -13.03 -6.24 -6.61
C LEU A 30 -12.32 -6.13 -5.25
N GLN A 31 -12.66 -7.00 -4.30
CA GLN A 31 -12.08 -7.00 -2.95
C GLN A 31 -10.59 -7.36 -2.93
N SER A 32 -10.14 -8.26 -3.81
CA SER A 32 -8.75 -8.73 -3.83
C SER A 32 -7.83 -7.87 -4.70
N LYS A 33 -8.34 -7.23 -5.76
CA LYS A 33 -7.52 -6.53 -6.76
C LYS A 33 -7.46 -5.02 -6.59
N LEU A 34 -8.47 -4.41 -5.93
CA LEU A 34 -8.49 -2.97 -5.71
C LEU A 34 -7.83 -2.59 -4.37
N PRO A 35 -7.15 -1.42 -4.31
CA PRO A 35 -6.61 -0.91 -3.06
C PRO A 35 -7.72 -0.46 -2.12
N ASN A 36 -7.54 -0.66 -0.81
CA ASN A 36 -8.44 -0.11 0.20
C ASN A 36 -8.15 1.37 0.44
N ILE A 37 -9.19 2.18 0.61
CA ILE A 37 -9.09 3.64 0.76
C ILE A 37 -8.34 4.07 2.03
N LEU A 38 -8.35 3.26 3.09
CA LEU A 38 -7.72 3.60 4.37
C LEU A 38 -6.22 3.33 4.34
N ASP A 39 -5.82 2.12 3.95
CA ASP A 39 -4.41 1.72 3.98
C ASP A 39 -3.69 1.79 2.64
N GLY A 40 -4.40 1.99 1.52
CA GLY A 40 -3.81 2.02 0.20
C GLY A 40 -3.37 0.65 -0.33
N LEU A 41 -3.67 -0.42 0.39
CA LEU A 41 -3.16 -1.75 0.12
C LEU A 41 -4.21 -2.66 -0.53
N LYS A 42 -3.76 -3.52 -1.42
CA LYS A 42 -4.52 -4.71 -1.81
C LYS A 42 -4.46 -5.75 -0.69
N SER A 43 -5.42 -6.67 -0.65
CA SER A 43 -5.45 -7.72 0.38
C SER A 43 -4.12 -8.49 0.50
N VAL A 44 -3.52 -8.89 -0.62
CA VAL A 44 -2.24 -9.61 -0.63
C VAL A 44 -1.09 -8.78 -0.06
N GLN A 45 -1.03 -7.48 -0.36
CA GLN A 45 0.02 -6.58 0.17
C GLN A 45 -0.10 -6.42 1.70
N ARG A 46 -1.33 -6.27 2.20
CA ARG A 46 -1.62 -6.21 3.64
C ARG A 46 -1.20 -7.51 4.34
N ARG A 47 -1.53 -8.66 3.77
CA ARG A 47 -1.15 -9.99 4.28
C ARG A 47 0.36 -10.21 4.30
N ILE A 48 1.09 -9.70 3.31
CA ILE A 48 2.56 -9.74 3.29
C ILE A 48 3.13 -8.96 4.48
N LEU A 49 2.68 -7.73 4.71
CA LEU A 49 3.12 -6.92 5.84
C LEU A 49 2.74 -7.55 7.20
N LEU A 50 1.53 -8.14 7.32
CA LEU A 50 1.11 -8.84 8.52
C LEU A 50 1.92 -10.12 8.79
N ALA A 51 2.34 -10.82 7.75
CA ALA A 51 3.15 -12.02 7.88
C ALA A 51 4.59 -11.72 8.31
N HIS A 52 5.09 -10.52 8.00
CA HIS A 52 6.46 -10.11 8.30
C HIS A 52 6.58 -8.59 8.55
N PRO A 53 6.14 -8.10 9.73
CA PRO A 53 6.17 -6.68 10.06
C PRO A 53 7.51 -6.18 10.62
N THR A 54 8.56 -7.02 10.64
CA THR A 54 9.84 -6.75 11.31
C THR A 54 10.94 -6.38 10.32
N SER A 55 12.08 -5.92 10.86
CA SER A 55 13.31 -5.62 10.12
C SER A 55 14.21 -6.83 9.86
N ASP A 56 13.86 -8.01 10.38
CA ASP A 56 14.59 -9.25 10.06
C ASP A 56 14.53 -9.49 8.55
N MET A 57 15.62 -9.98 7.97
CA MET A 57 15.76 -10.19 6.52
C MET A 57 15.69 -11.68 6.11
N PRO A 58 14.53 -12.34 6.22
CA PRO A 58 14.38 -13.68 5.68
C PRO A 58 14.36 -13.66 4.15
N LYS A 59 14.50 -14.83 3.55
CA LYS A 59 14.31 -15.01 2.12
C LYS A 59 12.84 -14.78 1.72
N VAL A 60 12.62 -14.26 0.52
CA VAL A 60 11.27 -14.05 -0.03
C VAL A 60 10.43 -15.32 0.04
N VAL A 61 11.01 -16.49 -0.26
CA VAL A 61 10.33 -17.79 -0.15
C VAL A 61 9.78 -18.04 1.26
N SER A 62 10.52 -17.65 2.31
CA SER A 62 10.08 -17.83 3.71
C SER A 62 8.86 -16.98 4.04
N ILE A 63 8.83 -15.71 3.57
CA ILE A 63 7.64 -14.84 3.75
C ILE A 63 6.48 -15.39 2.93
N THR A 64 6.73 -15.81 1.68
CA THR A 64 5.72 -16.43 0.81
C THR A 64 5.06 -17.62 1.48
N GLY A 65 5.85 -18.52 2.08
CA GLY A 65 5.34 -19.67 2.83
C GLY A 65 4.44 -19.27 4.01
N LYS A 66 4.85 -18.25 4.79
CA LYS A 66 4.03 -17.73 5.91
C LYS A 66 2.70 -17.14 5.44
N VAL A 67 2.72 -16.45 4.29
CA VAL A 67 1.49 -15.84 3.71
C VAL A 67 0.54 -16.92 3.21
N LEU A 68 1.07 -17.97 2.54
CA LEU A 68 0.29 -19.11 2.08
C LEU A 68 -0.36 -19.87 3.23
N ASP A 69 0.41 -20.15 4.28
CA ASP A 69 -0.04 -20.91 5.45
C ASP A 69 -1.13 -20.20 6.26
N LYS A 70 -0.99 -18.87 6.43
CA LYS A 70 -1.84 -18.11 7.36
C LYS A 70 -2.99 -17.35 6.72
N TYR A 71 -2.79 -16.81 5.52
CA TYR A 71 -3.69 -15.77 5.00
C TYR A 71 -4.19 -16.00 3.59
N HIS A 72 -3.36 -16.53 2.65
CA HIS A 72 -3.64 -16.44 1.22
C HIS A 72 -3.27 -17.72 0.47
N PRO A 73 -4.19 -18.66 0.28
CA PRO A 73 -3.89 -19.99 -0.27
C PRO A 73 -3.72 -20.03 -1.80
N TYR A 74 -3.50 -18.88 -2.47
CA TYR A 74 -3.50 -18.78 -3.93
C TYR A 74 -2.11 -18.43 -4.49
N GLY A 75 -1.38 -19.44 -4.98
CA GLY A 75 -0.21 -19.27 -5.85
C GLY A 75 0.99 -18.54 -5.24
N ASP A 76 2.06 -19.27 -5.02
CA ASP A 76 3.34 -18.80 -4.47
C ASP A 76 4.03 -17.74 -5.35
N ALA A 77 4.00 -17.93 -6.68
CA ALA A 77 4.59 -17.02 -7.65
C ALA A 77 3.94 -15.62 -7.59
N SER A 78 2.61 -15.56 -7.42
CA SER A 78 1.89 -14.29 -7.30
C SER A 78 2.29 -13.51 -6.05
N ILE A 79 2.45 -14.21 -4.93
CA ILE A 79 2.87 -13.62 -3.64
C ILE A 79 4.32 -13.16 -3.73
N SER A 80 5.24 -14.02 -4.19
CA SER A 80 6.66 -13.71 -4.34
C SER A 80 6.87 -12.47 -5.24
N ASN A 81 6.21 -12.42 -6.40
CA ASN A 81 6.28 -11.27 -7.30
C ASN A 81 5.72 -9.99 -6.66
N THR A 82 4.68 -10.10 -5.84
CA THR A 82 4.13 -8.94 -5.12
C THR A 82 5.12 -8.44 -4.07
N ILE A 83 5.76 -9.33 -3.32
CA ILE A 83 6.79 -8.98 -2.32
C ILE A 83 7.92 -8.21 -3.02
N ILE A 84 8.47 -8.76 -4.10
CA ILE A 84 9.55 -8.14 -4.88
C ILE A 84 9.12 -6.76 -5.39
N ARG A 85 7.92 -6.66 -5.97
CA ARG A 85 7.41 -5.40 -6.50
C ARG A 85 7.24 -4.33 -5.42
N MET A 86 6.88 -4.69 -4.19
CA MET A 86 6.79 -3.76 -3.06
C MET A 86 8.14 -3.20 -2.61
N ALA A 87 9.26 -3.79 -3.05
CA ALA A 87 10.62 -3.34 -2.79
C ALA A 87 11.26 -2.58 -3.97
N GLN A 88 10.58 -2.44 -5.11
CA GLN A 88 11.13 -1.82 -6.33
C GLN A 88 10.89 -0.31 -6.37
N PRO A 89 11.90 0.54 -6.16
CA PRO A 89 11.72 2.01 -6.11
C PRO A 89 11.40 2.61 -7.48
N HIS A 90 11.70 1.92 -8.58
CA HIS A 90 11.37 2.35 -9.94
C HIS A 90 9.90 2.08 -10.31
N ASN A 91 9.20 1.20 -9.58
CA ASN A 91 7.78 0.87 -9.79
C ASN A 91 6.85 1.52 -8.77
N ILE A 92 7.34 1.76 -7.55
CA ILE A 92 6.55 2.30 -6.44
C ILE A 92 7.28 3.50 -5.88
N PHE A 93 6.62 4.65 -5.83
CA PHE A 93 7.21 5.91 -5.35
C PHE A 93 7.73 5.80 -3.90
N VAL A 94 7.01 5.06 -3.06
CA VAL A 94 7.41 4.78 -1.68
C VAL A 94 7.35 3.28 -1.44
N THR A 95 8.51 2.65 -1.27
CA THR A 95 8.61 1.20 -1.06
C THR A 95 8.19 0.80 0.36
N LEU A 96 7.32 -0.21 0.44
CA LEU A 96 6.87 -0.78 1.72
C LEU A 96 7.71 -1.98 2.17
N MET A 97 8.50 -2.53 1.27
CA MET A 97 9.50 -3.55 1.56
C MET A 97 10.88 -3.02 1.19
N TYR A 98 11.90 -3.50 1.88
CA TYR A 98 13.30 -3.18 1.62
C TYR A 98 14.09 -4.44 1.37
N SER A 99 14.96 -4.41 0.37
CA SER A 99 15.88 -5.50 0.05
C SER A 99 17.24 -4.93 -0.36
N PRO A 100 18.35 -5.43 0.18
CA PRO A 100 19.70 -5.11 -0.30
C PRO A 100 20.08 -5.95 -1.53
N SER A 101 19.24 -6.93 -1.90
CA SER A 101 19.47 -7.85 -3.01
C SER A 101 18.94 -7.26 -4.33
N ASN A 102 19.30 -7.89 -5.46
CA ASN A 102 18.80 -7.49 -6.77
C ASN A 102 17.30 -7.79 -6.93
N VAL A 103 16.47 -6.77 -6.78
CA VAL A 103 15.00 -6.81 -6.99
C VAL A 103 14.58 -6.46 -8.42
N GLY A 104 15.54 -6.39 -9.35
CA GLY A 104 15.35 -5.88 -10.70
C GLY A 104 15.62 -4.39 -10.79
N ASP A 105 15.77 -3.89 -12.01
CA ASP A 105 16.14 -2.49 -12.25
C ASP A 105 15.19 -1.79 -13.24
N TYR A 106 15.35 -0.48 -13.35
CA TYR A 106 14.57 0.35 -14.27
C TYR A 106 14.88 0.05 -15.74
N GLY A 107 16.10 -0.37 -16.05
CA GLY A 107 16.52 -0.75 -17.40
C GLY A 107 15.82 -2.00 -17.94
N GLY A 108 15.13 -2.75 -17.08
CA GLY A 108 14.40 -3.97 -17.42
C GLY A 108 15.16 -5.26 -17.05
N GLY A 109 16.17 -5.15 -16.20
CA GLY A 109 16.82 -6.29 -15.58
C GLY A 109 15.84 -7.04 -14.66
N GLU A 110 15.89 -8.36 -14.72
CA GLU A 110 15.01 -9.20 -13.90
C GLU A 110 15.52 -9.30 -12.46
N ALA A 111 14.58 -9.42 -11.53
CA ALA A 111 14.90 -9.69 -10.14
C ALA A 111 15.54 -11.09 -9.99
N ALA A 112 16.41 -11.24 -9.03
CA ALA A 112 16.94 -12.56 -8.67
C ALA A 112 15.82 -13.50 -8.19
N ALA A 113 16.04 -14.80 -8.26
CA ALA A 113 15.03 -15.78 -7.86
C ALA A 113 14.67 -15.62 -6.36
N PRO A 114 13.40 -15.81 -5.96
CA PRO A 114 12.90 -15.59 -4.59
C PRO A 114 13.69 -16.28 -3.47
N ARG A 115 14.32 -17.40 -3.79
CA ARG A 115 15.17 -18.17 -2.85
C ARG A 115 16.50 -17.47 -2.49
N TYR A 116 16.93 -16.49 -3.27
CA TYR A 116 18.17 -15.74 -3.04
C TYR A 116 17.92 -14.35 -2.45
N LEU A 117 16.72 -13.78 -2.66
CA LEU A 117 16.36 -12.45 -2.22
C LEU A 117 16.09 -12.40 -0.72
N GLU A 118 16.82 -11.55 -0.02
CA GLU A 118 16.57 -11.19 1.37
C GLU A 118 15.75 -9.90 1.42
N ILE A 119 14.71 -9.87 2.27
CA ILE A 119 13.75 -8.76 2.25
C ILE A 119 13.08 -8.59 3.62
N CYS A 120 12.78 -7.34 3.98
CA CYS A 120 12.04 -7.01 5.20
C CYS A 120 11.02 -5.91 4.95
N ALA A 121 10.15 -5.66 5.94
CA ALA A 121 9.32 -4.46 5.93
C ALA A 121 10.21 -3.21 6.04
N SER A 122 9.99 -2.21 5.20
CA SER A 122 10.75 -0.95 5.28
C SER A 122 10.47 -0.22 6.59
N ASP A 123 11.40 0.62 7.06
CA ASP A 123 11.23 1.44 8.27
C ASP A 123 9.98 2.28 8.19
N LEU A 124 9.67 2.81 7.00
CA LEU A 124 8.46 3.56 6.78
C LEU A 124 7.21 2.69 6.94
N ALA A 125 7.19 1.48 6.39
CA ALA A 125 6.05 0.58 6.53
C ALA A 125 5.84 0.19 8.01
N GLN A 126 6.91 -0.12 8.72
CA GLN A 126 6.87 -0.40 10.16
C GLN A 126 6.32 0.80 10.94
N PHE A 127 6.83 2.00 10.68
CA PHE A 127 6.39 3.21 11.34
C PHE A 127 4.92 3.53 11.05
N MET A 128 4.48 3.41 9.81
CA MET A 128 3.14 3.82 9.38
C MET A 128 2.04 2.84 9.77
N TYR A 129 2.33 1.53 9.75
CA TYR A 129 1.29 0.50 9.93
C TYR A 129 1.37 -0.27 11.24
N PHE A 130 2.53 -0.26 11.95
CA PHE A 130 2.72 -1.11 13.12
C PHE A 130 3.16 -0.36 14.38
N ASN A 131 4.15 0.53 14.30
CA ASN A 131 4.72 1.15 15.49
C ASN A 131 3.71 2.02 16.24
N ASN A 132 3.44 1.67 17.49
CA ASN A 132 2.48 2.36 18.35
C ASN A 132 1.05 2.39 17.77
N ILE A 133 0.63 1.34 17.08
CA ILE A 133 -0.74 1.12 16.61
C ILE A 133 -1.28 -0.16 17.25
N ASP A 134 -2.40 -0.06 17.93
CA ASP A 134 -3.08 -1.22 18.51
C ASP A 134 -3.98 -1.89 17.48
N HIS A 135 -3.48 -2.96 16.86
CA HIS A 135 -4.20 -3.70 15.83
C HIS A 135 -5.50 -4.36 16.33
N SER A 136 -5.68 -4.52 17.65
CA SER A 136 -6.89 -5.09 18.23
C SER A 136 -8.14 -4.22 18.08
N ILE A 137 -7.94 -2.93 17.70
CA ILE A 137 -9.05 -1.99 17.47
C ILE A 137 -9.61 -2.04 16.06
N PHE A 138 -8.94 -2.73 15.14
CA PHE A 138 -9.38 -2.84 13.75
C PHE A 138 -10.54 -3.82 13.58
N GLU A 139 -11.33 -3.63 12.54
CA GLU A 139 -12.35 -4.60 12.13
C GLU A 139 -11.67 -5.85 11.60
N MET A 140 -11.96 -7.00 12.24
CA MET A 140 -11.35 -8.28 11.89
C MET A 140 -12.28 -9.10 11.00
N GLN A 141 -11.67 -9.89 10.12
CA GLN A 141 -12.35 -10.87 9.25
C GLN A 141 -11.61 -12.21 9.28
N PRO A 142 -12.28 -13.34 9.02
CA PRO A 142 -11.59 -14.62 8.88
C PRO A 142 -10.65 -14.62 7.69
N THR A 143 -9.52 -15.32 7.81
CA THR A 143 -8.59 -15.51 6.70
C THR A 143 -9.18 -16.47 5.64
N GLU A 144 -8.73 -16.36 4.41
CA GLU A 144 -9.20 -17.22 3.31
C GLU A 144 -8.72 -18.68 3.42
N VAL A 145 -7.75 -18.96 4.27
CA VAL A 145 -7.24 -20.33 4.53
C VAL A 145 -8.24 -21.16 5.34
N GLY A 146 -9.14 -20.52 6.09
CA GLY A 146 -10.15 -21.23 6.87
C GLY A 146 -9.61 -21.95 8.12
N ASN A 147 -8.44 -21.55 8.61
CA ASN A 147 -7.75 -22.15 9.78
C ASN A 147 -8.18 -21.54 11.13
N GLY A 148 -9.27 -20.77 11.16
CA GLY A 148 -9.75 -20.06 12.34
C GLY A 148 -8.98 -18.80 12.71
N LEU A 149 -7.95 -18.44 11.96
CA LEU A 149 -7.23 -17.18 12.14
C LEU A 149 -8.05 -16.01 11.63
N MET A 150 -7.83 -14.86 12.26
CA MET A 150 -8.46 -13.59 11.90
C MET A 150 -7.39 -12.65 11.37
N GLU A 151 -7.75 -11.84 10.36
CA GLU A 151 -6.93 -10.76 9.83
C GLU A 151 -7.70 -9.44 9.87
N PRO A 152 -7.04 -8.28 9.99
CA PRO A 152 -7.71 -7.00 9.87
C PRO A 152 -8.20 -6.80 8.43
N LYS A 153 -9.47 -6.43 8.30
CA LYS A 153 -10.11 -6.12 7.02
C LYS A 153 -9.39 -4.98 6.29
N PHE A 154 -8.90 -4.01 7.06
CA PHE A 154 -8.02 -2.92 6.64
C PHE A 154 -7.20 -2.44 7.84
N MET A 155 -6.08 -1.80 7.58
CA MET A 155 -5.30 -1.08 8.59
C MET A 155 -5.56 0.42 8.47
N VAL A 156 -5.34 1.16 9.56
CA VAL A 156 -5.46 2.62 9.55
C VAL A 156 -4.10 3.23 9.87
N PRO A 157 -3.29 3.54 8.85
CA PRO A 157 -1.96 4.08 9.03
C PRO A 157 -1.99 5.50 9.61
N LYS A 158 -0.81 5.98 10.04
CA LYS A 158 -0.66 7.30 10.68
C LYS A 158 -0.97 8.49 9.77
N ILE A 159 -0.85 8.30 8.46
CA ILE A 159 -1.24 9.27 7.40
C ILE A 159 -2.06 8.54 6.33
N PRO A 160 -2.75 9.22 5.42
CA PRO A 160 -3.54 8.60 4.35
C PRO A 160 -2.65 7.94 3.29
N MET A 161 -2.12 6.76 3.62
CA MET A 161 -1.19 6.02 2.75
C MET A 161 -1.78 5.64 1.39
N ALA A 162 -3.10 5.62 1.23
CA ALA A 162 -3.76 5.45 -0.06
C ALA A 162 -3.37 6.53 -1.10
N LEU A 163 -3.00 7.73 -0.63
CA LEU A 163 -2.48 8.80 -1.49
C LEU A 163 -0.96 8.67 -1.75
N VAL A 164 -0.21 8.04 -0.85
CA VAL A 164 1.25 7.93 -0.94
C VAL A 164 1.68 6.71 -1.76
N VAL A 165 1.10 5.54 -1.44
CA VAL A 165 1.47 4.27 -2.09
C VAL A 165 0.96 4.24 -3.53
N GLY A 166 -0.16 4.92 -3.81
CA GLY A 166 -0.86 4.76 -5.06
C GLY A 166 -1.36 3.31 -5.21
N GLY A 167 -1.42 2.82 -6.41
CA GLY A 167 -1.69 1.41 -6.62
C GLY A 167 -2.39 1.18 -7.94
N PHE A 168 -1.83 0.28 -8.74
CA PHE A 168 -2.47 -0.16 -9.96
C PHE A 168 -3.27 -1.42 -9.68
N GLY A 169 -4.59 -1.39 -9.91
CA GLY A 169 -5.48 -2.53 -9.73
C GLY A 169 -6.38 -2.74 -10.94
N ILE A 170 -6.42 -3.96 -11.47
CA ILE A 170 -7.39 -4.36 -12.48
C ILE A 170 -8.31 -5.39 -11.84
N ALA A 171 -9.59 -5.08 -11.78
CA ALA A 171 -10.63 -5.96 -11.27
C ALA A 171 -11.73 -6.16 -12.33
N PHE A 172 -12.70 -7.01 -12.05
CA PHE A 172 -13.79 -7.28 -12.98
C PHE A 172 -14.57 -5.99 -13.31
N GLY A 173 -14.49 -5.57 -14.59
CA GLY A 173 -15.15 -4.37 -15.09
C GLY A 173 -14.60 -3.02 -14.61
N HIS A 174 -13.55 -3.02 -13.78
CA HIS A 174 -13.02 -1.81 -13.14
C HIS A 174 -11.49 -1.78 -13.13
N SER A 175 -10.91 -0.58 -13.16
CA SER A 175 -9.49 -0.38 -12.96
C SER A 175 -9.23 0.81 -12.04
N SER A 176 -8.26 0.65 -11.13
CA SER A 176 -7.77 1.69 -10.24
C SER A 176 -6.34 2.05 -10.63
N GLU A 177 -6.06 3.32 -10.72
CA GLU A 177 -4.72 3.88 -10.95
C GLU A 177 -4.67 5.26 -10.29
N PRO A 178 -4.84 5.34 -8.95
CA PRO A 178 -4.68 6.60 -8.24
C PRO A 178 -3.23 7.04 -8.36
N GLY A 179 -3.00 8.32 -8.52
CA GLY A 179 -1.65 8.86 -8.54
C GLY A 179 -0.98 8.69 -7.18
N ASN A 180 0.34 8.49 -7.20
CA ASN A 180 1.15 8.58 -6.00
C ASN A 180 1.38 10.04 -5.67
N HIS A 181 1.37 10.42 -4.39
CA HIS A 181 1.69 11.78 -3.94
C HIS A 181 2.93 11.74 -3.06
N CYS A 182 3.71 12.82 -3.11
CA CYS A 182 4.87 12.97 -2.24
C CYS A 182 4.47 12.87 -0.77
N LEU A 183 5.23 12.09 0.00
CA LEU A 183 4.98 11.90 1.42
C LEU A 183 4.94 13.24 2.18
N GLY A 184 5.85 14.17 1.85
CA GLY A 184 5.89 15.50 2.43
C GLY A 184 4.63 16.31 2.14
N ASP A 185 4.19 16.32 0.87
CA ASP A 185 2.98 17.03 0.47
C ASP A 185 1.72 16.46 1.13
N VAL A 186 1.64 15.14 1.28
CA VAL A 186 0.53 14.50 2.00
C VAL A 186 0.55 14.86 3.48
N CYS A 187 1.72 14.94 4.12
CA CYS A 187 1.83 15.42 5.51
C CYS A 187 1.38 16.87 5.64
N ASP A 188 1.84 17.76 4.77
CA ASP A 188 1.44 19.17 4.76
C ASP A 188 -0.06 19.34 4.49
N MET A 189 -0.61 18.54 3.56
CA MET A 189 -2.03 18.49 3.28
C MET A 189 -2.86 18.08 4.51
N VAL A 190 -2.40 17.08 5.28
CA VAL A 190 -3.05 16.65 6.52
C VAL A 190 -2.99 17.76 7.58
N ILE A 191 -1.84 18.42 7.73
CA ILE A 191 -1.66 19.52 8.68
C ILE A 191 -2.61 20.68 8.34
N ASP A 192 -2.63 21.10 7.08
CA ASP A 192 -3.51 22.18 6.63
C ASP A 192 -4.99 21.82 6.74
N TYR A 193 -5.34 20.58 6.43
CA TYR A 193 -6.69 20.06 6.61
C TYR A 193 -7.14 20.13 8.08
N ILE A 194 -6.29 19.66 9.02
CA ILE A 194 -6.59 19.71 10.44
C ILE A 194 -6.73 21.16 10.94
N ARG A 195 -5.85 22.07 10.49
CA ARG A 195 -5.92 23.49 10.84
C ARG A 195 -7.24 24.11 10.35
N ILE A 196 -7.61 23.85 9.10
CA ILE A 196 -8.85 24.37 8.51
C ILE A 196 -10.08 23.82 9.25
N THR A 197 -10.11 22.55 9.54
CA THR A 197 -11.26 21.91 10.19
C THR A 197 -11.40 22.32 11.66
N ARG A 198 -10.31 22.59 12.37
CA ARG A 198 -10.30 23.08 13.76
C ARG A 198 -10.66 24.56 13.87
N SER A 199 -10.06 25.42 13.05
CA SER A 199 -10.29 26.87 13.09
C SER A 199 -11.70 27.26 12.66
N ALA A 200 -12.34 26.40 11.89
CA ALA A 200 -13.64 26.64 11.27
C ALA A 200 -14.76 25.79 11.91
N ALA A 201 -14.66 25.41 13.20
CA ALA A 201 -15.62 24.49 13.83
C ALA A 201 -17.10 24.87 13.65
N ALA A 202 -17.42 26.19 13.45
CA ALA A 202 -18.73 26.67 13.08
C ALA A 202 -18.92 26.93 11.57
N ASN A 203 -17.85 27.09 10.78
CA ASN A 203 -17.90 27.58 9.42
C ASN A 203 -17.08 26.78 8.39
N TYR A 204 -16.45 25.63 8.77
CA TYR A 204 -15.60 24.89 7.82
C TYR A 204 -16.34 24.41 6.56
N LYS A 205 -17.65 24.15 6.65
CA LYS A 205 -18.50 23.82 5.49
C LYS A 205 -18.52 24.92 4.41
N LYS A 206 -18.14 26.16 4.75
CA LYS A 206 -18.03 27.28 3.81
C LYS A 206 -16.63 27.39 3.19
N VAL A 207 -15.61 26.69 3.72
CA VAL A 207 -14.26 26.71 3.17
C VAL A 207 -14.16 25.71 2.02
N ASN A 208 -13.78 26.20 0.84
CA ASN A 208 -13.51 25.34 -0.29
C ASN A 208 -12.16 24.62 -0.08
N LEU A 209 -12.22 23.37 0.41
CA LEU A 209 -11.05 22.52 0.65
C LEU A 209 -10.24 22.26 -0.62
N TYR A 210 -10.90 22.07 -1.76
CA TYR A 210 -10.23 21.88 -3.04
C TYR A 210 -9.33 23.06 -3.39
N LYS A 211 -9.85 24.29 -3.26
CA LYS A 211 -9.09 25.50 -3.52
C LYS A 211 -7.85 25.62 -2.63
N ARG A 212 -7.94 25.19 -1.38
CA ARG A 212 -6.85 25.27 -0.40
C ARG A 212 -5.80 24.17 -0.59
N LEU A 213 -6.23 22.96 -0.90
CA LEU A 213 -5.38 21.78 -0.90
C LEU A 213 -4.88 21.36 -2.29
N ALA A 214 -5.39 21.98 -3.38
CA ALA A 214 -5.09 21.61 -4.76
C ALA A 214 -3.58 21.46 -5.06
N LYS A 215 -2.75 22.32 -4.49
CA LYS A 215 -1.29 22.31 -4.70
C LYS A 215 -0.61 21.02 -4.22
N TYR A 216 -1.19 20.32 -3.23
CA TYR A 216 -0.68 19.06 -2.68
C TYR A 216 -1.26 17.83 -3.40
N MET A 217 -2.23 18.00 -4.31
CA MET A 217 -2.99 16.91 -4.91
C MET A 217 -2.50 16.50 -6.29
N VAL A 218 -1.45 17.15 -6.79
CA VAL A 218 -0.84 16.74 -8.05
C VAL A 218 -0.04 15.48 -7.80
N PRO A 219 -0.29 14.39 -8.56
CA PRO A 219 0.47 13.16 -8.40
C PRO A 219 1.95 13.34 -8.72
N ASP A 220 2.81 12.70 -7.94
CA ASP A 220 4.21 12.48 -8.21
C ASP A 220 4.44 11.09 -8.84
N PHE A 221 5.63 10.89 -9.36
CA PHE A 221 5.98 9.65 -10.05
C PHE A 221 7.34 9.14 -9.54
N PRO A 222 7.58 7.81 -9.55
CA PRO A 222 8.83 7.20 -9.09
C PRO A 222 10.09 7.75 -9.78
N ILE A 223 9.91 8.24 -11.00
CA ILE A 223 10.97 8.79 -11.84
C ILE A 223 10.59 10.20 -12.21
N TYR A 224 11.58 11.10 -12.23
CA TYR A 224 11.39 12.51 -12.59
C TYR A 224 10.60 12.66 -13.90
N GLN A 225 9.54 13.47 -13.87
CA GLN A 225 8.65 13.76 -14.98
C GLN A 225 8.46 15.26 -15.13
N LEU A 226 8.31 15.71 -16.37
CA LEU A 226 7.83 17.06 -16.66
C LEU A 226 6.32 17.02 -16.91
N ILE A 227 5.57 17.72 -16.07
CA ILE A 227 4.11 17.91 -16.25
C ILE A 227 3.90 19.18 -17.07
N ARG A 228 3.42 19.04 -18.31
CA ARG A 228 3.28 20.16 -19.24
C ARG A 228 2.07 21.05 -18.96
N ASN A 229 1.01 20.51 -18.42
CA ASN A 229 -0.25 21.22 -18.19
C ASN A 229 -0.48 21.56 -16.71
N TRP A 230 0.58 21.92 -15.99
CA TRP A 230 0.56 22.17 -14.55
C TRP A 230 -0.52 23.18 -14.12
N ASP A 231 -0.57 24.36 -14.76
CA ASP A 231 -1.51 25.43 -14.38
C ASP A 231 -2.97 25.03 -14.61
N THR A 232 -3.24 24.38 -15.75
CA THR A 232 -4.56 23.84 -16.06
C THR A 232 -4.99 22.80 -15.03
N LEU A 233 -4.05 21.94 -14.63
CA LEU A 233 -4.28 20.88 -13.65
C LEU A 233 -4.64 21.46 -12.28
N ILE A 234 -3.87 22.44 -11.81
CA ILE A 234 -4.13 23.14 -10.53
C ILE A 234 -5.49 23.82 -10.55
N GLN A 235 -5.87 24.46 -11.66
CA GLN A 235 -7.19 25.09 -11.78
C GLN A 235 -8.32 24.05 -11.73
N SER A 236 -8.19 22.93 -12.45
CA SER A 236 -9.15 21.82 -12.42
C SER A 236 -9.31 21.26 -11.00
N TYR A 237 -8.20 21.01 -10.32
CA TYR A 237 -8.21 20.48 -8.94
C TYR A 237 -8.81 21.45 -7.92
N ARG A 238 -8.63 22.77 -8.11
CA ARG A 238 -9.33 23.79 -7.33
C ARG A 238 -10.84 23.79 -7.52
N GLY A 239 -11.28 23.35 -8.70
CA GLY A 239 -12.70 23.13 -9.02
C GLY A 239 -13.24 21.77 -8.55
N GLY A 240 -12.39 20.87 -8.07
CA GLY A 240 -12.76 19.51 -7.69
C GLY A 240 -12.78 18.50 -8.85
N ASP A 241 -12.23 18.87 -10.01
CA ASP A 241 -12.10 17.97 -11.16
C ASP A 241 -10.74 17.28 -11.14
N PHE A 242 -10.72 16.01 -10.75
CA PHE A 242 -9.54 15.13 -10.73
C PHE A 242 -9.51 14.16 -11.93
N THR A 243 -10.35 14.38 -12.93
CA THR A 243 -10.38 13.55 -14.16
C THR A 243 -9.57 14.17 -15.30
N THR A 244 -9.10 15.40 -15.12
CA THR A 244 -8.26 16.10 -16.10
C THR A 244 -6.98 15.31 -16.36
N PRO A 245 -6.65 14.98 -17.63
CA PRO A 245 -5.44 14.24 -17.97
C PRO A 245 -4.18 15.02 -17.64
N ILE A 246 -3.18 14.31 -17.15
CA ILE A 246 -1.83 14.82 -16.94
C ILE A 246 -1.00 14.52 -18.18
N HIS A 247 -0.34 15.53 -18.73
CA HIS A 247 0.56 15.38 -19.87
C HIS A 247 2.00 15.28 -19.37
N LEU A 248 2.56 14.06 -19.46
CA LEU A 248 3.89 13.71 -18.98
C LEU A 248 4.90 13.69 -20.11
N ASP A 249 6.03 14.33 -19.91
CA ASP A 249 7.20 14.23 -20.77
C ASP A 249 8.38 13.67 -19.97
N GLY A 250 9.22 12.89 -20.64
CA GLY A 250 10.56 12.57 -20.15
C GLY A 250 11.51 13.78 -20.28
N HIS A 251 12.74 13.57 -19.87
CA HIS A 251 13.84 14.53 -20.07
C HIS A 251 14.85 13.99 -21.09
N MET A 252 15.21 14.82 -22.06
CA MET A 252 16.24 14.50 -23.06
C MET A 252 17.17 15.68 -23.31
N GLU A 253 18.41 15.36 -23.60
CA GLU A 253 19.45 16.30 -24.04
C GLU A 253 19.65 16.16 -25.55
N VAL A 254 19.64 17.27 -26.28
CA VAL A 254 19.81 17.29 -27.73
C VAL A 254 21.18 17.82 -28.04
N HIS A 255 22.03 16.98 -28.66
CA HIS A 255 23.36 17.32 -29.12
C HIS A 255 23.43 17.29 -30.68
N PRO A 256 24.41 17.92 -31.33
CA PRO A 256 24.45 18.02 -32.78
C PRO A 256 24.39 16.70 -33.55
N THR A 257 24.90 15.59 -32.96
CA THR A 257 24.99 14.28 -33.61
C THR A 257 24.27 13.17 -32.84
N LYS A 258 23.75 13.45 -31.67
CA LYS A 258 23.12 12.46 -30.84
C LYS A 258 22.01 13.08 -29.97
N ILE A 259 21.09 12.26 -29.53
CA ILE A 259 20.05 12.59 -28.51
C ILE A 259 20.26 11.65 -27.35
N VAL A 260 20.33 12.20 -26.13
CA VAL A 260 20.49 11.43 -24.89
C VAL A 260 19.19 11.53 -24.09
N ILE A 261 18.57 10.39 -23.79
CA ILE A 261 17.36 10.31 -22.99
C ILE A 261 17.77 10.07 -21.54
N ARG A 262 17.37 10.98 -20.63
CA ARG A 262 17.66 10.92 -19.20
C ARG A 262 16.51 10.37 -18.37
N THR A 263 15.27 10.63 -18.78
CA THR A 263 14.08 10.03 -18.18
C THR A 263 13.02 9.74 -19.23
N LEU A 264 12.18 8.76 -18.97
CA LEU A 264 11.03 8.40 -19.79
C LEU A 264 9.73 8.66 -19.05
N PRO A 265 8.61 8.87 -19.74
CA PRO A 265 7.31 9.04 -19.11
C PRO A 265 6.91 7.83 -18.26
N TYR A 266 6.19 8.06 -17.16
CA TYR A 266 5.70 7.02 -16.27
C TYR A 266 5.09 5.82 -17.02
N GLY A 267 5.58 4.62 -16.68
CA GLY A 267 5.17 3.36 -17.32
C GLY A 267 5.73 3.13 -18.73
N VAL A 268 6.79 3.84 -19.11
CA VAL A 268 7.62 3.53 -20.29
C VAL A 268 9.01 3.17 -19.78
N ASN A 269 9.49 1.97 -20.12
CA ASN A 269 10.80 1.48 -19.70
C ASN A 269 11.87 1.71 -20.77
N PRO A 270 13.17 1.84 -20.41
CA PRO A 270 14.28 1.89 -21.36
C PRO A 270 14.25 0.76 -22.38
N ARG A 271 14.01 -0.47 -21.93
CA ARG A 271 13.90 -1.64 -22.80
C ARG A 271 12.80 -1.52 -23.86
N ASP A 272 11.66 -0.90 -23.52
CA ASP A 272 10.59 -0.67 -24.50
C ASP A 272 11.04 0.25 -25.65
N VAL A 273 11.84 1.27 -25.33
CA VAL A 273 12.43 2.18 -26.32
C VAL A 273 13.42 1.43 -27.22
N TRP A 274 14.31 0.67 -26.59
CA TRP A 274 15.28 -0.17 -27.30
C TRP A 274 14.59 -1.14 -28.27
N ASP A 275 13.62 -1.89 -27.78
CA ASP A 275 12.90 -2.89 -28.58
C ASP A 275 12.15 -2.27 -29.76
N ARG A 276 11.58 -1.07 -29.58
CA ARG A 276 10.87 -0.36 -30.67
C ARG A 276 11.81 0.10 -31.75
N ILE A 277 12.89 0.74 -31.37
CA ILE A 277 13.89 1.20 -32.35
C ILE A 277 14.51 -0.02 -33.02
N GLY A 278 14.89 -1.06 -32.28
CA GLY A 278 15.45 -2.28 -32.81
C GLY A 278 14.53 -3.03 -33.78
N ARG A 279 13.23 -3.12 -33.48
CA ARG A 279 12.23 -3.68 -34.41
C ARG A 279 12.11 -2.84 -35.68
N ALA A 280 12.06 -1.53 -35.54
CA ALA A 280 11.98 -0.63 -36.70
C ALA A 280 13.23 -0.72 -37.56
N GLN A 281 14.43 -0.89 -36.98
CA GLN A 281 15.69 -1.07 -37.74
C GLN A 281 15.73 -2.37 -38.55
N LYS A 282 15.08 -3.43 -38.09
CA LYS A 282 15.01 -4.73 -38.77
C LYS A 282 14.03 -4.76 -39.96
N LEU A 283 13.20 -3.75 -40.12
CA LEU A 283 12.28 -3.69 -41.26
C LEU A 283 13.05 -3.41 -42.57
N SER A 284 12.77 -4.20 -43.60
CA SER A 284 13.43 -4.07 -44.94
C SER A 284 13.01 -2.80 -45.69
N LYS A 285 11.85 -2.21 -45.33
CA LYS A 285 11.36 -0.98 -45.98
C LYS A 285 11.96 0.26 -45.31
N PRO A 286 12.29 1.31 -46.10
CA PRO A 286 12.69 2.59 -45.55
C PRO A 286 11.66 3.10 -44.55
N ASN A 287 12.11 3.43 -43.35
CA ASN A 287 11.26 3.99 -42.29
C ASN A 287 12.05 5.10 -41.58
N PHE A 288 11.34 5.86 -40.74
CA PHE A 288 11.91 6.98 -40.00
C PHE A 288 13.21 6.58 -39.25
N VAL A 289 13.22 5.44 -38.57
CA VAL A 289 14.37 4.98 -37.79
C VAL A 289 15.55 4.67 -38.69
N ASN A 290 15.33 3.88 -39.77
CA ASN A 290 16.38 3.50 -40.70
C ASN A 290 16.95 4.69 -41.48
N MET A 291 16.17 5.75 -41.70
CA MET A 291 16.62 6.95 -42.41
C MET A 291 17.46 7.87 -41.53
N ASN A 292 17.16 7.99 -40.25
CA ASN A 292 17.73 9.04 -39.40
C ASN A 292 18.65 8.53 -38.29
N ILE A 293 18.45 7.30 -37.80
CA ILE A 293 19.18 6.76 -36.64
C ILE A 293 20.29 5.81 -37.15
N SER A 294 21.54 6.03 -36.69
CA SER A 294 22.64 5.13 -36.96
C SER A 294 22.80 4.03 -35.93
N ARG A 295 22.73 4.37 -34.66
CA ARG A 295 22.93 3.45 -33.52
C ARG A 295 22.13 3.88 -32.33
N VAL A 296 21.73 2.90 -31.51
CA VAL A 296 21.15 3.12 -30.19
C VAL A 296 21.94 2.32 -29.16
N GLU A 297 22.27 2.94 -28.06
CA GLU A 297 23.02 2.35 -26.96
C GLU A 297 22.24 2.61 -25.67
N ASP A 298 22.09 1.58 -24.85
CA ASP A 298 21.40 1.67 -23.57
C ASP A 298 22.41 1.45 -22.43
N TYR A 299 22.64 2.49 -21.67
CA TYR A 299 23.48 2.49 -20.47
C TYR A 299 22.67 2.66 -19.21
N SER A 300 21.33 2.49 -19.27
CA SER A 300 20.45 2.54 -18.11
C SER A 300 20.85 1.45 -17.14
N LYS A 301 21.22 1.84 -15.92
CA LYS A 301 21.69 0.94 -14.87
C LYS A 301 20.67 0.83 -13.74
N GLU A 302 21.03 0.05 -12.73
CA GLU A 302 20.29 -0.26 -11.51
C GLU A 302 19.73 0.96 -10.74
N SER A 303 20.33 2.13 -10.89
CA SER A 303 19.76 3.39 -10.39
C SER A 303 18.61 3.83 -11.29
N ALA A 304 17.61 4.49 -10.74
CA ALA A 304 16.42 5.01 -11.42
C ALA A 304 16.69 6.00 -12.57
N HIS A 305 17.84 5.91 -13.22
CA HIS A 305 18.29 6.78 -14.31
C HIS A 305 18.23 6.03 -15.64
N CYS A 306 17.52 6.64 -16.60
CA CYS A 306 17.61 6.27 -18.01
C CYS A 306 18.85 6.91 -18.61
N ASP A 307 19.61 6.17 -19.39
CA ASP A 307 20.73 6.69 -20.15
C ASP A 307 20.77 6.00 -21.52
N ILE A 308 19.87 6.43 -22.42
CA ILE A 308 19.78 5.91 -23.77
C ILE A 308 20.37 6.93 -24.72
N ILE A 309 21.41 6.54 -25.45
CA ILE A 309 22.05 7.36 -26.45
C ILE A 309 21.57 6.94 -27.84
N ILE A 310 20.94 7.87 -28.54
CA ILE A 310 20.49 7.71 -29.92
C ILE A 310 21.45 8.52 -30.85
N SER A 311 22.34 7.84 -31.54
CA SER A 311 23.27 8.44 -32.50
C SER A 311 22.57 8.62 -33.84
N LEU A 312 22.76 9.80 -34.45
CA LEU A 312 22.12 10.17 -35.72
C LEU A 312 23.04 9.91 -36.90
N LYS A 313 22.49 9.74 -38.09
CA LYS A 313 23.23 9.67 -39.33
C LYS A 313 23.81 11.04 -39.70
N ARG A 314 24.88 11.05 -40.50
CA ARG A 314 25.53 12.28 -41.00
C ARG A 314 24.52 13.15 -41.75
N GLY A 315 24.52 14.44 -41.47
CA GLY A 315 23.69 15.44 -42.15
C GLY A 315 22.27 15.56 -41.61
N ILE A 316 21.90 14.78 -40.59
CA ILE A 316 20.59 14.89 -39.92
C ILE A 316 20.65 15.95 -38.81
N ASN A 317 19.79 16.96 -38.90
CA ASN A 317 19.59 17.93 -37.81
C ASN A 317 18.68 17.32 -36.76
N PRO A 318 19.12 17.21 -35.50
CA PRO A 318 18.29 16.62 -34.41
C PRO A 318 16.92 17.27 -34.24
N PHE A 319 16.85 18.59 -34.44
CA PHE A 319 15.58 19.33 -34.20
C PHE A 319 14.50 18.99 -35.23
N ASP A 320 14.89 18.67 -36.47
CA ASP A 320 13.93 18.34 -37.55
C ASP A 320 13.23 17.00 -37.30
N ILE A 321 13.91 16.08 -36.60
CA ILE A 321 13.42 14.74 -36.37
C ILE A 321 12.77 14.58 -34.98
N LEU A 322 12.96 15.55 -34.08
CA LEU A 322 12.62 15.43 -32.64
C LEU A 322 11.15 15.11 -32.39
N HIS A 323 10.25 15.76 -33.15
CA HIS A 323 8.82 15.54 -33.00
C HIS A 323 8.41 14.09 -33.31
N THR A 324 8.90 13.57 -34.46
CA THR A 324 8.60 12.20 -34.89
C THR A 324 9.27 11.17 -33.98
N LEU A 325 10.52 11.44 -33.58
CA LEU A 325 11.22 10.57 -32.61
C LEU A 325 10.47 10.44 -31.30
N LYS A 326 9.97 11.56 -30.73
CA LYS A 326 9.16 11.53 -29.52
C LYS A 326 7.93 10.64 -29.64
N GLY A 327 7.28 10.61 -30.80
CA GLY A 327 6.18 9.69 -31.08
C GLY A 327 6.61 8.22 -31.13
N VAL A 328 7.72 7.93 -31.82
CA VAL A 328 8.25 6.57 -31.96
C VAL A 328 8.61 5.95 -30.61
N ILE A 329 9.23 6.72 -29.71
CA ILE A 329 9.70 6.23 -28.42
C ILE A 329 8.69 6.46 -27.27
N TRP A 330 7.49 6.94 -27.58
CA TRP A 330 6.46 7.31 -26.61
C TRP A 330 6.97 8.26 -25.51
N PHE A 331 7.74 9.20 -25.90
CA PHE A 331 8.34 10.19 -25.00
C PHE A 331 7.34 11.14 -24.35
N ASN A 332 6.17 11.29 -24.97
CA ASN A 332 5.05 12.04 -24.45
C ASN A 332 3.94 11.08 -24.09
N LYS A 333 3.40 11.18 -22.87
CA LYS A 333 2.32 10.31 -22.42
C LYS A 333 1.19 11.14 -21.82
N ARG A 334 -0.01 10.81 -22.21
CA ARG A 334 -1.22 11.26 -21.54
C ARG A 334 -1.60 10.20 -20.51
N TRP A 335 -1.70 10.61 -19.25
CA TRP A 335 -2.11 9.76 -18.14
C TRP A 335 -3.28 10.40 -17.41
N THR A 336 -4.29 9.61 -17.01
CA THR A 336 -5.46 10.09 -16.28
C THR A 336 -5.56 9.31 -14.99
N PRO A 337 -5.54 10.00 -13.82
CA PRO A 337 -5.68 9.32 -12.54
C PRO A 337 -7.08 8.72 -12.41
N ARG A 338 -7.15 7.52 -11.82
CA ARG A 338 -8.39 6.80 -11.54
C ARG A 338 -8.42 6.41 -10.08
N TYR A 339 -8.97 7.30 -9.25
CA TYR A 339 -9.08 7.12 -7.80
C TYR A 339 -10.25 6.20 -7.45
N LEU A 340 -10.16 4.93 -7.85
CA LEU A 340 -11.13 3.89 -7.53
C LEU A 340 -10.63 3.08 -6.34
N PHE A 341 -11.40 3.04 -5.25
CA PHE A 341 -11.00 2.36 -4.03
C PHE A 341 -12.11 1.45 -3.49
N LEU A 342 -11.65 0.42 -2.76
CA LEU A 342 -12.51 -0.35 -1.88
C LEU A 342 -12.74 0.45 -0.59
N LEU A 343 -14.00 0.77 -0.30
CA LEU A 343 -14.41 1.49 0.89
C LEU A 343 -14.53 0.56 2.12
N PRO A 344 -14.52 1.08 3.36
CA PRO A 344 -14.67 0.27 4.58
C PRO A 344 -15.94 -0.60 4.60
N ASN A 345 -17.02 -0.13 3.99
CA ASN A 345 -18.28 -0.87 3.87
C ASN A 345 -18.30 -1.91 2.73
N SER A 346 -17.13 -2.28 2.20
CA SER A 346 -16.94 -3.22 1.09
C SER A 346 -17.57 -2.79 -0.26
N ARG A 347 -17.96 -1.53 -0.40
CA ARG A 347 -18.36 -0.95 -1.68
C ARG A 347 -17.15 -0.42 -2.43
N VAL A 348 -17.27 -0.31 -3.72
CA VAL A 348 -16.27 0.27 -4.61
C VAL A 348 -16.80 1.60 -5.14
N ASP A 349 -16.01 2.66 -5.04
CA ASP A 349 -16.42 3.98 -5.51
C ASP A 349 -15.23 4.77 -6.05
N TYR A 350 -15.51 5.66 -6.99
CA TYR A 350 -14.57 6.69 -7.42
C TYR A 350 -14.59 7.84 -6.41
N VAL A 351 -13.45 8.14 -5.84
CA VAL A 351 -13.31 9.19 -4.84
C VAL A 351 -12.16 10.12 -5.19
N ASP A 352 -12.31 11.40 -4.87
CA ASP A 352 -11.23 12.37 -5.01
C ASP A 352 -10.30 12.37 -3.80
N PRO A 353 -9.08 12.97 -3.90
CA PRO A 353 -8.11 13.01 -2.80
C PRO A 353 -8.64 13.68 -1.52
N VAL A 354 -9.55 14.68 -1.63
CA VAL A 354 -10.16 15.33 -0.44
C VAL A 354 -11.07 14.34 0.28
N LYS A 355 -11.82 13.54 -0.47
CA LYS A 355 -12.71 12.52 0.09
C LYS A 355 -11.90 11.38 0.73
N VAL A 356 -10.76 10.98 0.12
CA VAL A 356 -9.80 10.04 0.74
C VAL A 356 -9.33 10.58 2.09
N LEU A 357 -8.90 11.84 2.13
CA LEU A 357 -8.44 12.51 3.35
C LEU A 357 -9.53 12.57 4.44
N ASN A 358 -10.76 12.92 4.07
CA ASN A 358 -11.90 12.96 4.99
C ASN A 358 -12.20 11.59 5.62
N ILE A 359 -12.25 10.54 4.80
CA ILE A 359 -12.53 9.17 5.26
C ILE A 359 -11.43 8.69 6.19
N TRP A 360 -10.16 8.86 5.77
CA TRP A 360 -9.01 8.50 6.59
C TRP A 360 -8.99 9.27 7.91
N HIS A 361 -9.19 10.59 7.91
CA HIS A 361 -9.17 11.42 9.11
C HIS A 361 -10.26 10.99 10.11
N THR A 362 -11.45 10.70 9.63
CA THR A 362 -12.57 10.21 10.46
C THR A 362 -12.20 8.90 11.15
N GLU A 363 -11.70 7.94 10.36
CA GLU A 363 -11.36 6.62 10.87
C GLU A 363 -10.11 6.65 11.76
N ARG A 364 -9.07 7.42 11.40
CA ARG A 364 -7.89 7.58 12.25
C ARG A 364 -8.23 8.24 13.61
N THR A 365 -9.11 9.23 13.60
CA THR A 365 -9.59 9.86 14.83
C THR A 365 -10.34 8.84 15.71
N ARG A 366 -11.17 7.97 15.12
CA ARG A 366 -11.82 6.86 15.83
C ARG A 366 -10.80 5.91 16.46
N CYS A 367 -9.79 5.52 15.67
CA CYS A 367 -8.72 4.63 16.14
C CYS A 367 -7.92 5.25 17.29
N ILE A 368 -7.50 6.52 17.19
CA ILE A 368 -6.76 7.21 18.26
C ILE A 368 -7.59 7.24 19.55
N LYS A 369 -8.89 7.53 19.46
CA LYS A 369 -9.77 7.50 20.64
C LYS A 369 -9.85 6.11 21.27
N ALA A 370 -9.98 5.06 20.44
CA ALA A 370 -10.02 3.68 20.93
C ALA A 370 -8.66 3.26 21.54
N GLU A 371 -7.54 3.65 20.95
CA GLU A 371 -6.17 3.43 21.49
C GLU A 371 -6.02 4.08 22.88
N LEU A 372 -6.47 5.32 23.02
CA LEU A 372 -6.41 6.05 24.30
C LEU A 372 -7.27 5.37 25.38
N VAL A 373 -8.48 4.95 25.06
CA VAL A 373 -9.36 4.23 26.00
C VAL A 373 -8.75 2.87 26.39
N SER A 374 -8.24 2.10 25.41
CA SER A 374 -7.56 0.83 25.66
C SER A 374 -6.31 1.03 26.53
N GLY A 375 -5.50 2.05 26.23
CA GLY A 375 -4.32 2.44 27.02
C GLY A 375 -4.69 2.82 28.46
N GLN A 376 -5.74 3.63 28.63
CA GLN A 376 -6.26 4.01 29.97
C GLN A 376 -6.66 2.76 30.77
N HIS A 377 -7.39 1.83 30.17
CA HIS A 377 -7.77 0.59 30.83
C HIS A 377 -6.56 -0.26 31.24
N LYS A 378 -5.53 -0.34 30.38
CA LYS A 378 -4.28 -1.06 30.70
C LYS A 378 -3.56 -0.41 31.89
N LEU A 379 -3.43 0.92 31.88
CA LEU A 379 -2.79 1.66 32.97
C LEU A 379 -3.56 1.54 34.30
N LEU A 380 -4.88 1.69 34.26
CA LEU A 380 -5.74 1.49 35.46
C LEU A 380 -5.59 0.08 36.03
N ARG A 381 -5.48 -0.93 35.18
CA ARG A 381 -5.25 -2.31 35.61
C ARG A 381 -3.88 -2.47 36.28
N GLN A 382 -2.82 -1.86 35.69
CA GLN A 382 -1.48 -1.84 36.30
C GLN A 382 -1.47 -1.08 37.66
N MET A 383 -2.07 0.09 37.71
CA MET A 383 -2.20 0.83 38.97
C MET A 383 -2.85 -0.02 40.10
N ARG A 384 -3.95 -0.73 39.79
CA ARG A 384 -4.57 -1.62 40.77
C ARG A 384 -3.66 -2.74 41.26
N VAL A 385 -2.78 -3.26 40.38
CA VAL A 385 -1.76 -4.25 40.75
C VAL A 385 -0.71 -3.62 41.64
N TRP A 386 -0.19 -2.42 41.28
CA TRP A 386 0.77 -1.70 42.13
C TRP A 386 0.21 -1.34 43.51
N GLU A 387 -1.04 -0.87 43.59
CA GLU A 387 -1.71 -0.59 44.84
C GLU A 387 -1.83 -1.86 45.73
N ALA A 388 -2.09 -3.00 45.11
CA ALA A 388 -2.12 -4.29 45.82
C ALA A 388 -0.74 -4.69 46.35
N LEU A 389 0.31 -4.52 45.55
CA LEU A 389 1.70 -4.81 45.95
C LEU A 389 2.18 -3.90 47.10
N ILE A 390 1.81 -2.61 47.08
CA ILE A 390 2.10 -1.68 48.17
C ILE A 390 1.42 -2.15 49.46
N LYS A 391 0.13 -2.51 49.43
CA LYS A 391 -0.59 -3.01 50.61
C LYS A 391 0.00 -4.27 51.25
N ILE A 392 0.65 -5.09 50.40
CA ILE A 392 1.30 -6.34 50.84
C ILE A 392 2.76 -6.12 51.23
N GLY A 393 3.41 -5.08 50.72
CA GLY A 393 4.82 -4.83 50.95
C GLY A 393 5.26 -4.91 52.38
N ASP A 394 4.47 -4.33 53.29
CA ASP A 394 4.71 -4.34 54.74
C ASP A 394 4.46 -5.71 55.39
N ASN A 395 3.74 -6.63 54.70
CA ASN A 395 3.29 -7.92 55.23
C ASN A 395 3.77 -9.10 54.37
N ILE A 396 4.84 -8.92 53.62
CA ILE A 396 5.34 -9.92 52.65
C ILE A 396 5.61 -11.29 53.31
N LYS A 397 6.17 -11.31 54.53
CA LYS A 397 6.45 -12.54 55.28
C LYS A 397 5.20 -13.35 55.55
N ASP A 398 4.12 -12.66 55.94
CA ASP A 398 2.82 -13.31 56.27
C ASP A 398 2.14 -13.85 55.03
N VAL A 399 2.26 -13.14 53.90
CA VAL A 399 1.76 -13.62 52.60
C VAL A 399 2.54 -14.85 52.13
N VAL A 400 3.85 -14.87 52.25
CA VAL A 400 4.68 -16.04 51.90
C VAL A 400 4.32 -17.24 52.80
N ASN A 401 4.19 -17.03 54.10
CA ASN A 401 3.78 -18.09 55.03
C ASN A 401 2.36 -18.62 54.73
N LEU A 402 1.45 -17.76 54.35
CA LEU A 402 0.11 -18.13 53.92
C LEU A 402 0.14 -18.98 52.64
N LEU A 403 1.00 -18.61 51.68
CA LEU A 403 1.16 -19.36 50.43
C LEU A 403 1.80 -20.74 50.67
N LEU A 404 2.80 -20.83 51.53
CA LEU A 404 3.46 -22.08 51.86
C LEU A 404 2.49 -23.07 52.57
N ASN A 405 1.53 -22.54 53.34
CA ASN A 405 0.54 -23.33 54.05
C ASN A 405 -0.72 -23.64 53.22
N THR A 406 -0.85 -23.10 52.00
CA THR A 406 -2.04 -23.25 51.15
C THR A 406 -1.78 -24.20 50.00
N LYS A 407 -2.56 -25.28 49.90
CA LYS A 407 -2.36 -26.36 48.92
C LYS A 407 -2.65 -26.00 47.44
N SER A 408 -3.26 -24.85 47.16
CA SER A 408 -3.53 -24.39 45.78
C SER A 408 -3.75 -22.90 45.69
N VAL A 409 -3.41 -22.29 44.54
CA VAL A 409 -3.63 -20.87 44.21
C VAL A 409 -5.11 -20.49 44.34
N GLU A 410 -6.01 -21.37 43.92
CA GLU A 410 -7.46 -21.13 43.99
C GLU A 410 -7.98 -20.93 45.43
N LYS A 411 -7.34 -21.60 46.44
CA LYS A 411 -7.68 -21.43 47.85
C LYS A 411 -6.99 -20.23 48.49
N ALA A 412 -5.85 -19.80 47.98
CA ALA A 412 -5.12 -18.63 48.46
C ALA A 412 -5.83 -17.32 48.09
N VAL A 413 -6.43 -17.23 46.90
CA VAL A 413 -7.12 -16.02 46.40
C VAL A 413 -8.19 -15.50 47.35
N PRO A 414 -9.18 -16.30 47.85
CA PRO A 414 -10.20 -15.81 48.78
C PRO A 414 -9.61 -15.33 50.10
N ILE A 415 -8.54 -15.96 50.57
CA ILE A 415 -7.92 -15.60 51.86
C ILE A 415 -7.20 -14.25 51.72
N LEU A 416 -6.40 -14.06 50.61
CA LEU A 416 -5.76 -12.79 50.31
C LEU A 416 -6.79 -11.65 50.16
N CYS A 417 -7.90 -11.91 49.46
CA CYS A 417 -8.95 -10.93 49.30
C CYS A 417 -9.56 -10.50 50.66
N LYS A 418 -9.80 -11.45 51.56
CA LYS A 418 -10.41 -11.18 52.89
C LYS A 418 -9.41 -10.51 53.84
N THR A 419 -8.16 -10.96 53.87
CA THR A 419 -7.15 -10.47 54.84
C THR A 419 -6.60 -9.10 54.50
N TYR A 420 -6.36 -8.84 53.21
CA TYR A 420 -5.70 -7.59 52.76
C TYR A 420 -6.65 -6.66 51.99
N GLY A 421 -7.94 -6.96 51.92
CA GLY A 421 -8.93 -6.13 51.21
C GLY A 421 -8.66 -6.02 49.69
N LEU A 422 -8.13 -7.11 49.08
CA LEU A 422 -7.82 -7.17 47.66
C LEU A 422 -9.02 -7.68 46.86
N ASN A 423 -9.10 -7.25 45.62
CA ASN A 423 -10.02 -7.88 44.66
C ASN A 423 -9.39 -9.14 44.03
N LYS A 424 -10.18 -9.99 43.38
CA LYS A 424 -9.72 -11.25 42.78
C LYS A 424 -8.59 -11.03 41.77
N THR A 425 -8.67 -9.98 40.96
CA THR A 425 -7.66 -9.66 39.94
C THR A 425 -6.32 -9.25 40.57
N GLN A 426 -6.37 -8.49 41.66
CA GLN A 426 -5.22 -8.10 42.46
C GLN A 426 -4.57 -9.32 43.15
N ALA A 427 -5.35 -10.18 43.73
CA ALA A 427 -4.87 -11.40 44.36
C ALA A 427 -4.21 -12.35 43.35
N HIS A 428 -4.78 -12.53 42.15
CA HIS A 428 -4.16 -13.30 41.09
C HIS A 428 -2.84 -12.69 40.58
N ALA A 429 -2.77 -11.36 40.45
CA ALA A 429 -1.53 -10.70 40.00
C ALA A 429 -0.39 -10.78 41.02
N ILE A 430 -0.67 -11.01 42.31
CA ILE A 430 0.32 -11.25 43.36
C ILE A 430 0.83 -12.68 43.33
N LEU A 431 0.00 -13.60 42.84
CA LEU A 431 0.29 -15.05 42.80
C LEU A 431 0.93 -15.50 41.47
N SER A 432 1.00 -14.59 40.47
CA SER A 432 1.65 -14.80 39.18
C SER A 432 3.11 -14.31 39.19
#